data_8f4b836f85b743a6fadb987ab08f9c9c
#
_entry.id   8f4b836f85b743a6fadb987ab08f9c9c
#
_cell.length_a   1.000
_cell.length_b   1.000
_cell.length_c   1.000
_cell.angle_alpha   90.00
_cell.angle_beta   90.00
_cell.angle_gamma   90.00
#
_symmetry.space_group_name_H-M   'P 1'
#
loop_
_entity.id
_entity.type
_entity.pdbx_description
1 polymer ?
#
loop_
_entity_poly.entity_id
_entity_poly.type
_entity_poly.pdbx_seq_one_letter_code
_entity_poly.pdbx_strand_id
1 'polypeptide(L)'
;MNTAEAHAQRQWYIVDAQGKILGRMATEIARVLRGKNKPIFMPNTDAGDFVIVINARGVKLSGKKLEQKVYYRHTNYPGGIRERTAAKMLAEKPEDIIRLAVKGMLPKNRLSRKLVTKLKVYAGPEHPHEAQKPQPLEIEA
;
A
#
# COMPACT_ATOMS: atom_id res chain seq x y z
N MET A 1 -25.15 1.09 -8.79
CA MET A 1 -24.26 -0.04 -9.16
C MET A 1 -24.15 -1.00 -7.99
N ASN A 2 -24.32 -2.29 -8.25
CA ASN A 2 -24.22 -3.31 -7.21
C ASN A 2 -22.77 -3.81 -7.04
N THR A 3 -22.53 -4.63 -6.02
CA THR A 3 -21.20 -5.15 -5.72
C THR A 3 -20.60 -5.97 -6.85
N ALA A 4 -21.42 -6.78 -7.53
CA ALA A 4 -20.96 -7.61 -8.64
C ALA A 4 -20.50 -6.76 -9.83
N GLU A 5 -21.22 -5.69 -10.15
CA GLU A 5 -20.85 -4.75 -11.22
C GLU A 5 -19.56 -4.02 -10.87
N ALA A 6 -19.40 -3.59 -9.61
CA ALA A 6 -18.16 -2.94 -9.14
C ALA A 6 -16.97 -3.88 -9.26
N HIS A 7 -17.13 -5.15 -8.89
CA HIS A 7 -16.05 -6.14 -8.98
C HIS A 7 -15.68 -6.46 -10.44
N ALA A 8 -16.63 -6.47 -11.35
CA ALA A 8 -16.37 -6.73 -12.76
C ALA A 8 -15.54 -5.64 -13.43
N GLN A 9 -15.55 -4.42 -12.88
CA GLN A 9 -14.80 -3.28 -13.43
C GLN A 9 -13.41 -3.10 -12.82
N ARG A 10 -12.97 -4.00 -11.95
CA ARG A 10 -11.65 -3.91 -11.32
C ARG A 10 -10.54 -4.10 -12.34
N GLN A 11 -9.52 -3.26 -12.21
CA GLN A 11 -8.32 -3.33 -13.03
C GLN A 11 -7.10 -3.58 -12.15
N TRP A 12 -6.00 -3.96 -12.78
CA TRP A 12 -4.72 -4.16 -12.11
C TRP A 12 -3.77 -3.05 -12.54
N TYR A 13 -3.14 -2.40 -11.57
CA TYR A 13 -2.13 -1.36 -11.79
C TYR A 13 -0.81 -1.76 -11.17
N ILE A 14 0.29 -1.32 -11.80
CA ILE A 14 1.63 -1.53 -11.28
C ILE A 14 2.29 -0.17 -11.04
N VAL A 15 2.91 -0.01 -9.86
CA VAL A 15 3.59 1.21 -9.44
C VAL A 15 5.05 0.88 -9.15
N ASP A 16 5.97 1.65 -9.72
CA ASP A 16 7.39 1.56 -9.39
C ASP A 16 7.69 2.52 -8.23
N ALA A 17 8.08 1.95 -7.10
CA ALA A 17 8.39 2.73 -5.89
C ALA A 17 9.80 3.34 -5.90
N GLN A 18 10.62 3.00 -6.89
CA GLN A 18 12.00 3.49 -6.96
C GLN A 18 12.04 5.02 -6.99
N GLY A 19 12.67 5.62 -5.99
CA GLY A 19 12.81 7.08 -5.91
C GLY A 19 11.55 7.83 -5.49
N LYS A 20 10.45 7.15 -5.19
CA LYS A 20 9.19 7.78 -4.76
C LYS A 20 9.20 8.04 -3.26
N ILE A 21 8.59 9.17 -2.84
CA ILE A 21 8.45 9.49 -1.42
C ILE A 21 7.30 8.69 -0.85
N LEU A 22 7.56 7.95 0.23
CA LEU A 22 6.63 6.98 0.81
C LEU A 22 5.23 7.56 1.09
N GLY A 23 5.16 8.68 1.81
CA GLY A 23 3.87 9.25 2.20
C GLY A 23 3.01 9.68 1.02
N ARG A 24 3.62 10.33 0.03
CA ARG A 24 2.91 10.79 -1.16
C ARG A 24 2.43 9.63 -2.03
N MET A 25 3.29 8.63 -2.21
CA MET A 25 2.94 7.43 -2.96
C MET A 25 1.81 6.66 -2.27
N ALA A 26 1.89 6.50 -0.95
CA ALA A 26 0.88 5.79 -0.19
C ALA A 26 -0.49 6.46 -0.26
N THR A 27 -0.55 7.78 -0.29
CA THR A 27 -1.81 8.53 -0.45
C THR A 27 -2.50 8.18 -1.77
N GLU A 28 -1.77 8.16 -2.86
CA GLU A 28 -2.33 7.82 -4.18
C GLU A 28 -2.74 6.34 -4.26
N ILE A 29 -1.94 5.45 -3.69
CA ILE A 29 -2.26 4.02 -3.65
C ILE A 29 -3.55 3.78 -2.86
N ALA A 30 -3.68 4.39 -1.69
CA ALA A 30 -4.88 4.25 -0.86
C ALA A 30 -6.13 4.75 -1.60
N ARG A 31 -6.00 5.83 -2.33
CA ARG A 31 -7.09 6.41 -3.13
C ARG A 31 -7.55 5.44 -4.23
N VAL A 32 -6.62 4.81 -4.92
CA VAL A 32 -6.94 3.82 -5.96
C VAL A 32 -7.56 2.56 -5.35
N LEU A 33 -7.04 2.08 -4.22
CA LEU A 33 -7.58 0.91 -3.53
C LEU A 33 -9.02 1.12 -3.06
N ARG A 34 -9.36 2.32 -2.60
CA ARG A 34 -10.73 2.66 -2.20
C ARG A 34 -11.66 2.89 -3.39
N GLY A 35 -11.11 3.19 -4.57
CA GLY A 35 -11.90 3.53 -5.74
C GLY A 35 -12.43 4.95 -5.77
N LYS A 36 -11.87 5.87 -4.95
CA LYS A 36 -12.30 7.27 -4.92
C LYS A 36 -12.13 8.01 -6.23
N ASN A 37 -11.26 7.51 -7.09
CA ASN A 37 -11.06 8.06 -8.43
C ASN A 37 -12.11 7.62 -9.44
N LYS A 38 -13.05 6.76 -9.03
CA LYS A 38 -14.12 6.26 -9.89
C LYS A 38 -15.44 6.96 -9.60
N PRO A 39 -16.26 7.26 -10.63
CA PRO A 39 -17.59 7.86 -10.42
C PRO A 39 -18.56 6.94 -9.68
N ILE A 40 -18.28 5.63 -9.63
CA ILE A 40 -19.11 4.62 -8.96
C ILE A 40 -18.75 4.44 -7.48
N PHE A 41 -17.88 5.30 -6.93
CA PHE A 41 -17.44 5.17 -5.53
C PHE A 41 -18.60 5.20 -4.55
N MET A 42 -18.64 4.20 -3.65
CA MET A 42 -19.56 4.12 -2.52
C MET A 42 -18.77 3.68 -1.28
N PRO A 43 -18.98 4.34 -0.11
CA PRO A 43 -18.18 4.02 1.09
C PRO A 43 -18.30 2.59 1.60
N ASN A 44 -19.42 1.91 1.32
CA ASN A 44 -19.69 0.55 1.77
C ASN A 44 -19.38 -0.52 0.74
N THR A 45 -18.92 -0.14 -0.45
CA THR A 45 -18.64 -1.07 -1.55
C THR A 45 -17.19 -0.98 -1.96
N ASP A 46 -16.55 -2.14 -2.14
CA ASP A 46 -15.19 -2.23 -2.65
C ASP A 46 -15.18 -2.07 -4.18
N ALA A 47 -15.15 -0.82 -4.63
CA ALA A 47 -15.10 -0.47 -6.05
C ALA A 47 -13.69 -0.21 -6.56
N GLY A 48 -12.67 -0.30 -5.70
CA GLY A 48 -11.28 0.00 -6.07
C GLY A 48 -10.60 -1.09 -6.87
N ASP A 49 -9.40 -0.78 -7.34
CA ASP A 49 -8.60 -1.65 -8.19
C ASP A 49 -7.48 -2.34 -7.40
N PHE A 50 -6.87 -3.34 -8.01
CA PHE A 50 -5.67 -3.99 -7.46
C PHE A 50 -4.43 -3.14 -7.79
N VAL A 51 -3.51 -3.03 -6.82
CA VAL A 51 -2.26 -2.29 -7.00
C VAL A 51 -1.09 -3.21 -6.70
N ILE A 52 -0.14 -3.28 -7.63
CA ILE A 52 1.12 -3.99 -7.46
C ILE A 52 2.21 -2.94 -7.30
N VAL A 53 2.99 -3.01 -6.22
CA VAL A 53 4.12 -2.11 -6.00
C VAL A 53 5.40 -2.91 -6.14
N ILE A 54 6.30 -2.45 -7.00
CA ILE A 54 7.60 -3.06 -7.21
C ILE A 54 8.71 -2.13 -6.75
N ASN A 55 9.91 -2.67 -6.58
CA ASN A 55 11.08 -1.90 -6.14
C ASN A 55 10.88 -1.21 -4.78
N ALA A 56 10.21 -1.88 -3.85
CA ALA A 56 9.95 -1.31 -2.52
C ALA A 56 11.23 -0.90 -1.79
N ARG A 57 12.35 -1.54 -2.08
CA ARG A 57 13.66 -1.18 -1.50
C ARG A 57 14.12 0.24 -1.87
N GLY A 58 13.66 0.75 -3.00
CA GLY A 58 14.05 2.07 -3.49
C GLY A 58 13.16 3.21 -3.03
N VAL A 59 12.18 2.95 -2.18
CA VAL A 59 11.29 3.99 -1.66
C VAL A 59 12.07 4.97 -0.77
N LYS A 60 11.72 6.26 -0.83
CA LYS A 60 12.38 7.30 -0.05
C LYS A 60 11.47 7.80 1.07
N LEU A 61 12.09 8.19 2.17
CA LEU A 61 11.43 8.85 3.28
C LEU A 61 11.92 10.30 3.34
N SER A 62 11.00 11.24 3.44
CA SER A 62 11.34 12.68 3.48
C SER A 62 11.98 13.07 4.81
N GLY A 63 12.85 14.09 4.80
CA GLY A 63 13.51 14.61 5.97
C GLY A 63 14.36 13.56 6.66
N LYS A 64 14.31 13.54 8.00
CA LYS A 64 15.10 12.61 8.83
C LYS A 64 14.28 11.37 9.27
N LYS A 65 13.18 11.06 8.62
CA LYS A 65 12.31 9.95 9.02
C LYS A 65 13.01 8.60 8.98
N LEU A 66 13.97 8.41 8.09
CA LEU A 66 14.72 7.17 7.99
C LEU A 66 15.41 6.81 9.29
N GLU A 67 15.95 7.82 9.99
CA GLU A 67 16.68 7.64 11.26
C GLU A 67 15.77 7.80 12.48
N GLN A 68 14.77 8.67 12.42
CA GLN A 68 13.98 9.08 13.56
C GLN A 68 12.64 8.38 13.69
N LYS A 69 12.04 7.92 12.58
CA LYS A 69 10.76 7.25 12.66
C LYS A 69 10.92 5.86 13.25
N VAL A 70 10.10 5.55 14.27
CA VAL A 70 10.10 4.26 14.95
C VAL A 70 8.73 3.63 14.79
N TYR A 71 8.70 2.34 14.42
CA TYR A 71 7.49 1.55 14.35
C TYR A 71 7.38 0.69 15.59
N TYR A 72 6.23 0.74 16.26
CA TYR A 72 5.97 0.01 17.49
C TYR A 72 5.00 -1.14 17.22
N ARG A 73 5.28 -2.27 17.86
CA ARG A 73 4.40 -3.43 17.83
C ARG A 73 4.36 -4.06 19.22
N HIS A 74 3.18 -4.45 19.66
CA HIS A 74 3.00 -5.12 20.94
C HIS A 74 2.70 -6.61 20.72
N THR A 75 3.37 -7.48 21.50
CA THR A 75 3.22 -8.94 21.38
C THR A 75 2.04 -9.48 22.19
N ASN A 76 1.29 -8.61 22.89
CA ASN A 76 0.19 -8.95 23.81
C ASN A 76 0.64 -9.65 25.10
N TYR A 77 1.93 -9.60 25.43
CA TYR A 77 2.48 -10.05 26.71
C TYR A 77 2.99 -8.84 27.49
N PRO A 78 3.02 -8.92 28.84
CA PRO A 78 3.61 -7.83 29.64
C PRO A 78 5.03 -7.52 29.19
N GLY A 79 5.35 -6.24 28.98
CA GLY A 79 6.65 -5.82 28.46
C GLY A 79 6.91 -6.18 27.01
N GLY A 80 5.87 -6.53 26.24
CA GLY A 80 5.99 -7.01 24.88
C GLY A 80 6.02 -5.95 23.80
N ILE A 81 6.40 -4.70 24.12
CA ILE A 81 6.56 -3.64 23.11
C ILE A 81 7.84 -3.91 22.32
N ARG A 82 7.70 -3.97 20.99
CA ARG A 82 8.82 -4.10 20.07
C ARG A 82 8.95 -2.84 19.25
N GLU A 83 10.19 -2.37 19.11
CA GLU A 83 10.52 -1.16 18.38
C GLU A 83 11.39 -1.49 17.17
N ARG A 84 11.13 -0.78 16.07
CA ARG A 84 11.93 -0.95 14.85
C ARG A 84 12.03 0.39 14.15
N THR A 85 13.24 0.85 13.87
CA THR A 85 13.44 2.09 13.12
C THR A 85 13.08 1.91 11.66
N ALA A 86 12.73 3.00 10.97
CA ALA A 86 12.42 2.96 9.55
C ALA A 86 13.59 2.43 8.72
N ALA A 87 14.83 2.81 9.07
CA ALA A 87 16.03 2.32 8.38
C ALA A 87 16.14 0.80 8.48
N LYS A 88 15.95 0.24 9.68
CA LYS A 88 16.02 -1.21 9.89
C LYS A 88 14.93 -1.94 9.15
N MET A 89 13.70 -1.42 9.19
CA MET A 89 12.56 -2.02 8.49
C MET A 89 12.78 -2.00 6.97
N LEU A 90 13.31 -0.90 6.43
CA LEU A 90 13.60 -0.80 5.01
C LEU A 90 14.68 -1.80 4.57
N ALA A 91 15.68 -2.05 5.41
CA ALA A 91 16.74 -3.01 5.12
C ALA A 91 16.27 -4.46 5.18
N GLU A 92 15.43 -4.80 6.17
CA GLU A 92 14.98 -6.18 6.40
C GLU A 92 13.70 -6.54 5.65
N LYS A 93 12.66 -5.68 5.73
CA LYS A 93 11.34 -5.92 5.14
C LYS A 93 10.78 -4.64 4.54
N PRO A 94 11.28 -4.22 3.37
CA PRO A 94 10.81 -2.98 2.75
C PRO A 94 9.33 -3.01 2.37
N GLU A 95 8.76 -4.17 2.11
CA GLU A 95 7.34 -4.32 1.79
C GLU A 95 6.45 -3.85 2.94
N ASP A 96 6.86 -4.10 4.17
CA ASP A 96 6.06 -3.76 5.35
C ASP A 96 5.93 -2.25 5.54
N ILE A 97 6.96 -1.47 5.18
CA ILE A 97 6.90 -0.01 5.26
C ILE A 97 5.75 0.52 4.41
N ILE A 98 5.65 0.05 3.17
CA ILE A 98 4.62 0.50 2.23
C ILE A 98 3.24 0.04 2.70
N ARG A 99 3.11 -1.20 3.13
CA ARG A 99 1.83 -1.72 3.65
C ARG A 99 1.33 -0.96 4.85
N LEU A 100 2.20 -0.65 5.81
CA LEU A 100 1.83 0.10 7.00
C LEU A 100 1.41 1.52 6.67
N ALA A 101 2.11 2.19 5.75
CA ALA A 101 1.76 3.53 5.33
C ALA A 101 0.39 3.58 4.66
N VAL A 102 0.11 2.66 3.74
CA VAL A 102 -1.17 2.59 3.05
C VAL A 102 -2.30 2.22 4.03
N LYS A 103 -2.07 1.24 4.89
CA LYS A 103 -3.05 0.81 5.90
C LYS A 103 -3.43 1.96 6.82
N GLY A 104 -2.47 2.80 7.24
CA GLY A 104 -2.73 3.96 8.08
C GLY A 104 -3.56 5.04 7.40
N MET A 105 -3.58 5.08 6.08
CA MET A 105 -4.36 6.05 5.30
C MET A 105 -5.74 5.54 4.89
N LEU A 106 -6.03 4.26 5.11
CA LEU A 106 -7.35 3.68 4.86
C LEU A 106 -8.23 3.82 6.10
N PRO A 107 -9.58 3.87 5.93
CA PRO A 107 -10.49 3.87 7.07
C PRO A 107 -10.31 2.62 7.93
N LYS A 108 -10.51 2.76 9.25
CA LYS A 108 -10.35 1.63 10.18
C LYS A 108 -11.68 0.89 10.34
N ASN A 109 -12.02 0.06 9.36
CA ASN A 109 -13.26 -0.72 9.36
C ASN A 109 -13.06 -2.08 8.68
N ARG A 110 -14.11 -2.89 8.60
CA ARG A 110 -14.05 -4.23 8.00
C ARG A 110 -13.72 -4.18 6.51
N LEU A 111 -14.24 -3.21 5.79
CA LEU A 111 -13.97 -3.06 4.35
C LEU A 111 -12.49 -2.81 4.09
N SER A 112 -11.83 -2.00 4.93
CA SER A 112 -10.41 -1.70 4.77
C SER A 112 -9.53 -2.93 4.90
N ARG A 113 -9.91 -3.92 5.71
CA ARG A 113 -9.17 -5.19 5.80
C ARG A 113 -9.17 -5.92 4.46
N LYS A 114 -10.26 -5.84 3.71
CA LYS A 114 -10.34 -6.38 2.36
C LYS A 114 -9.57 -5.54 1.35
N LEU A 115 -9.60 -4.21 1.51
CA LEU A 115 -8.88 -3.29 0.62
C LEU A 115 -7.37 -3.51 0.69
N VAL A 116 -6.82 -3.72 1.89
CA VAL A 116 -5.38 -3.97 2.07
C VAL A 116 -4.95 -5.25 1.36
N THR A 117 -5.80 -6.26 1.26
CA THR A 117 -5.45 -7.51 0.56
C THR A 117 -5.27 -7.32 -0.95
N LYS A 118 -5.78 -6.24 -1.52
CA LYS A 118 -5.59 -5.92 -2.95
C LYS A 118 -4.26 -5.23 -3.24
N LEU A 119 -3.53 -4.85 -2.20
CA LEU A 119 -2.19 -4.28 -2.33
C LEU A 119 -1.16 -5.41 -2.31
N LYS A 120 -0.41 -5.53 -3.39
CA LYS A 120 0.66 -6.52 -3.53
C LYS A 120 1.98 -5.78 -3.61
N VAL A 121 2.88 -5.99 -2.66
CA VAL A 121 4.15 -5.26 -2.57
C VAL A 121 5.33 -6.21 -2.71
N TYR A 122 6.28 -5.85 -3.55
CA TYR A 122 7.48 -6.64 -3.81
C TYR A 122 8.74 -5.77 -3.69
N ALA A 123 9.77 -6.30 -3.07
CA ALA A 123 11.01 -5.57 -2.82
C ALA A 123 11.80 -5.28 -4.10
N GLY A 124 11.81 -6.23 -5.03
CA GLY A 124 12.53 -6.11 -6.29
C GLY A 124 11.62 -5.76 -7.47
N PRO A 125 12.15 -5.80 -8.71
CA PRO A 125 11.38 -5.47 -9.90
C PRO A 125 10.46 -6.60 -10.39
N GLU A 126 10.58 -7.79 -9.85
CA GLU A 126 9.83 -8.96 -10.29
C GLU A 126 8.53 -9.12 -9.52
N HIS A 127 7.48 -9.57 -10.20
CA HIS A 127 6.19 -9.89 -9.60
C HIS A 127 5.52 -11.07 -10.33
N PRO A 128 4.70 -11.89 -9.64
CA PRO A 128 4.05 -13.05 -10.27
C PRO A 128 2.72 -12.73 -10.95
N HIS A 129 2.46 -11.48 -11.30
CA HIS A 129 1.15 -11.03 -11.78
C HIS A 129 1.11 -10.66 -13.27
N GLU A 130 2.00 -11.22 -14.09
CA GLU A 130 2.01 -10.93 -15.52
C GLU A 130 0.72 -11.36 -16.23
N ALA A 131 0.09 -12.43 -15.76
CA ALA A 131 -1.15 -12.94 -16.34
C ALA A 131 -2.33 -11.97 -16.18
N GLN A 132 -2.32 -11.12 -15.16
CA GLN A 132 -3.33 -10.11 -14.94
C GLN A 132 -3.16 -8.87 -15.83
N LYS A 133 -2.07 -8.77 -16.57
CA LYS A 133 -1.75 -7.65 -17.47
C LYS A 133 -1.88 -6.29 -16.77
N PRO A 134 -1.10 -6.04 -15.70
CA PRO A 134 -1.21 -4.77 -14.97
C PRO A 134 -0.79 -3.60 -15.85
N GLN A 135 -1.54 -2.49 -15.72
CA GLN A 135 -1.23 -1.25 -16.44
C GLN A 135 -0.34 -0.36 -15.57
N PRO A 136 0.66 0.33 -16.16
CA PRO A 136 1.45 1.27 -15.39
C PRO A 136 0.60 2.39 -14.81
N LEU A 137 0.80 2.67 -13.51
CA LEU A 137 0.20 3.81 -12.83
C LEU A 137 1.33 4.76 -12.44
N GLU A 138 1.36 5.94 -13.04
CA GLU A 138 2.35 6.94 -12.71
C GLU A 138 1.87 7.78 -11.53
N ILE A 139 2.71 7.88 -10.51
CA ILE A 139 2.46 8.67 -9.31
C ILE A 139 3.56 9.71 -9.18
N GLU A 140 3.16 10.96 -9.08
CA GLU A 140 4.09 12.04 -8.77
C GLU A 140 4.36 12.07 -7.27
N ALA A 141 5.54 11.61 -6.89
CA ALA A 141 5.87 11.54 -5.47
C ALA A 141 7.34 11.83 -5.18
#